data_376dd0323bb9663eae6d014beeee676c
#
_entry.id   376dd0323bb9663eae6d014beeee676c
#
_cell.length_a   1.000
_cell.length_b   1.000
_cell.length_c   1.000
_cell.angle_alpha   90.00
_cell.angle_beta   90.00
_cell.angle_gamma   90.00
#
_symmetry.space_group_name_H-M   'P 1'
#
loop_
_entity.id
_entity.type
_entity.pdbx_description
1 polymer ?
#
loop_
_entity_poly.entity_id
_entity_poly.type
_entity_poly.pdbx_seq_one_letter_code
_entity_poly.pdbx_strand_id
1 'polypeptide(L)' 'MSEIIFEVREDEADGGYIASALGHGIHTQGETLDELRAMVKDAVSCHFDETEDAPKIIRLHFVRDEVFAA' A
#
# COMPACT_ATOMS: atom_id res chain seq x y z
N MET A 1 5.69 -2.34 -16.75
CA MET A 1 6.04 -1.63 -15.52
C MET A 1 6.83 -2.56 -14.61
N SER A 2 7.96 -2.10 -14.09
CA SER A 2 8.81 -2.95 -13.25
C SER A 2 8.49 -2.83 -11.75
N GLU A 3 8.03 -1.67 -11.31
CA GLU A 3 7.80 -1.41 -9.89
C GLU A 3 6.54 -0.56 -9.70
N ILE A 4 5.80 -0.86 -8.65
CA ILE A 4 4.72 0.00 -8.18
C ILE A 4 5.01 0.39 -6.73
N ILE A 5 4.76 1.65 -6.39
CA ILE A 5 5.05 2.18 -5.07
C ILE A 5 3.73 2.49 -4.36
N PHE A 6 3.56 1.90 -3.17
CA PHE A 6 2.45 2.22 -2.29
C PHE A 6 2.97 3.07 -1.14
N GLU A 7 2.31 4.18 -0.88
CA GLU A 7 2.55 4.97 0.32
C GLU A 7 1.70 4.38 1.44
N VAL A 8 2.34 4.00 2.53
CA VAL A 8 1.68 3.36 3.66
C VAL A 8 1.66 4.30 4.85
N ARG A 9 0.48 4.48 5.43
CA ARG A 9 0.27 5.30 6.63
C ARG A 9 -0.46 4.48 7.67
N GLU A 10 -0.21 4.80 8.94
CA GLU A 10 -1.00 4.24 10.02
C GLU A 10 -2.36 4.92 10.07
N ASP A 11 -3.41 4.14 10.29
CA ASP A 11 -4.75 4.68 10.46
C ASP A 11 -4.96 4.99 11.94
N GLU A 12 -4.85 6.25 12.30
CA GLU A 12 -4.95 6.69 13.68
C GLU A 12 -6.37 6.60 14.25
N ALA A 13 -7.36 6.61 13.38
CA ALA A 13 -8.76 6.56 13.82
C ALA A 13 -9.21 5.15 14.18
N ASP A 14 -8.93 4.19 13.30
CA ASP A 14 -9.42 2.82 13.43
C ASP A 14 -8.33 1.80 13.74
N GLY A 15 -7.08 2.24 13.76
CA GLY A 15 -5.93 1.35 13.88
C GLY A 15 -5.62 0.70 12.54
N GLY A 16 -4.50 -0.01 12.49
CA GLY A 16 -4.06 -0.64 11.26
C GLY A 16 -3.35 0.30 10.30
N TYR A 17 -3.37 -0.05 9.01
CA TYR A 17 -2.60 0.63 7.98
C TYR A 17 -3.41 0.84 6.73
N ILE A 18 -3.11 1.94 6.05
CA ILE A 18 -3.72 2.29 4.77
C ILE A 18 -2.59 2.38 3.74
N ALA A 19 -2.81 1.80 2.56
CA ALA A 19 -1.84 1.86 1.47
C ALA A 19 -2.51 2.46 0.23
N SER A 20 -1.79 3.38 -0.42
CA SER A 20 -2.26 4.03 -1.65
C SER A 20 -1.16 3.98 -2.69
N ALA A 21 -1.46 3.50 -3.89
CA ALA A 21 -0.50 3.44 -4.97
C ALA A 21 -0.31 4.83 -5.58
N LEU A 22 0.94 5.26 -5.68
CA LEU A 22 1.27 6.54 -6.28
C LEU A 22 1.05 6.48 -7.80
N GLY A 23 0.23 7.39 -8.31
CA GLY A 23 -0.04 7.47 -9.74
C GLY A 23 -1.09 6.49 -10.26
N HIS A 24 -1.69 5.69 -9.38
CA HIS A 24 -2.72 4.72 -9.74
C HIS A 24 -3.88 4.85 -8.76
N GLY A 25 -5.06 4.67 -9.11
CA GLY A 25 -6.20 4.79 -8.21
C GLY A 25 -6.42 3.55 -7.33
N ILE A 26 -5.35 2.98 -6.78
CA ILE A 26 -5.43 1.76 -5.98
C ILE A 26 -5.26 2.10 -4.51
N HIS A 27 -6.25 1.71 -3.70
CA HIS A 27 -6.23 1.93 -2.25
C HIS A 27 -6.60 0.63 -1.55
N THR A 28 -5.92 0.33 -0.47
CA THR A 28 -6.25 -0.84 0.34
C THR A 28 -5.86 -0.60 1.79
N GLN A 29 -6.23 -1.52 2.66
CA GLN A 29 -5.96 -1.40 4.09
C GLN A 29 -5.80 -2.77 4.72
N GLY A 30 -5.22 -2.80 5.90
CA GLY A 30 -5.09 -4.02 6.69
C GLY A 30 -4.87 -3.67 8.15
N GLU A 31 -5.26 -4.55 9.05
CA GLU A 31 -5.08 -4.31 10.49
C GLU A 31 -3.65 -4.57 10.96
N THR A 32 -2.95 -5.45 10.26
CA THR A 32 -1.55 -5.76 10.54
C THR A 32 -0.73 -5.56 9.27
N LEU A 33 0.58 -5.49 9.41
CA LEU A 33 1.45 -5.39 8.24
C LEU A 33 1.38 -6.62 7.35
N ASP A 34 1.24 -7.80 7.93
CA ASP A 34 1.08 -9.02 7.15
C ASP A 34 -0.21 -9.02 6.35
N GLU A 35 -1.30 -8.59 6.97
CA GLU A 35 -2.58 -8.44 6.28
C GLU A 35 -2.47 -7.39 5.18
N LEU A 36 -1.84 -6.24 5.47
CA LEU A 36 -1.66 -5.19 4.48
C LEU A 36 -0.89 -5.71 3.26
N ARG A 37 0.19 -6.45 3.48
CA ARG A 37 0.97 -7.02 2.38
C ARG A 37 0.12 -7.93 1.50
N ALA A 38 -0.70 -8.78 2.13
CA ALA A 38 -1.60 -9.66 1.39
C ALA A 38 -2.63 -8.87 0.60
N MET A 39 -3.20 -7.83 1.21
CA MET A 39 -4.19 -6.98 0.55
C MET A 39 -3.58 -6.18 -0.61
N VAL A 40 -2.36 -5.71 -0.45
CA VAL A 40 -1.65 -4.99 -1.52
C VAL A 40 -1.39 -5.92 -2.70
N LYS A 41 -0.91 -7.12 -2.45
CA LYS A 41 -0.67 -8.11 -3.51
C LYS A 41 -1.96 -8.42 -4.28
N ASP A 42 -3.05 -8.62 -3.54
CA ASP A 42 -4.33 -8.90 -4.15
C ASP A 42 -4.83 -7.72 -4.99
N ALA A 43 -4.70 -6.51 -4.46
CA ALA A 43 -5.11 -5.29 -5.16
C ALA A 43 -4.33 -5.10 -6.48
N VAL A 44 -3.02 -5.32 -6.44
CA VAL A 44 -2.18 -5.22 -7.64
C VAL A 44 -2.59 -6.27 -8.65
N SER A 45 -2.78 -7.51 -8.21
CA SER A 45 -3.20 -8.60 -9.08
C SER A 45 -4.53 -8.30 -9.77
N CYS A 46 -5.49 -7.75 -9.01
CA CYS A 46 -6.80 -7.40 -9.55
C CYS A 46 -6.74 -6.23 -10.53
N HIS A 47 -5.93 -5.23 -10.22
CA HIS A 47 -5.84 -4.02 -11.04
C HIS A 47 -5.16 -4.25 -12.38
N PHE A 48 -4.07 -4.98 -12.39
CA PHE A 48 -3.29 -5.24 -13.59
C PHE A 48 -3.68 -6.53 -14.30
N ASP A 49 -4.29 -7.43 -13.55
CA ASP A 49 -4.70 -8.73 -14.06
C ASP A 49 -3.51 -9.39 -14.76
N GLU A 50 -3.73 -10.02 -15.91
CA GLU A 50 -2.68 -10.75 -16.64
C GLU A 50 -1.98 -9.89 -17.68
N THR A 51 -1.95 -8.57 -17.51
CA THR A 51 -1.32 -7.69 -18.49
C THR A 51 0.19 -7.74 -18.41
N GLU A 52 0.85 -7.46 -19.53
CA GLU A 52 2.31 -7.39 -19.59
C GLU A 52 2.85 -6.19 -18.83
N ASP A 53 1.98 -5.21 -18.53
CA ASP A 53 2.36 -4.01 -17.79
C ASP A 53 2.31 -4.20 -16.27
N ALA A 54 1.92 -5.37 -15.80
CA ALA A 54 1.88 -5.63 -14.37
C ALA A 54 3.27 -5.44 -13.74
N PRO A 55 3.33 -4.77 -12.59
CA PRO A 55 4.62 -4.56 -11.92
C PRO A 55 5.16 -5.89 -11.39
N LYS A 56 6.48 -6.01 -11.41
CA LYS A 56 7.17 -7.19 -10.88
C LYS A 56 7.61 -6.99 -9.44
N ILE A 57 7.70 -5.74 -9.01
CA ILE A 57 8.14 -5.37 -7.67
C ILE A 57 7.11 -4.44 -7.07
N ILE A 58 6.76 -4.71 -5.83
CA ILE A 58 5.89 -3.85 -5.03
C ILE A 58 6.77 -3.24 -3.94
N ARG A 59 6.80 -1.91 -3.89
CA ARG A 59 7.53 -1.19 -2.85
C ARG A 59 6.53 -0.55 -1.90
N LEU A 60 6.69 -0.80 -0.62
CA LEU A 60 5.91 -0.12 0.41
C LEU A 60 6.78 0.99 0.98
N HIS A 61 6.33 2.21 0.81
CA HIS A 61 6.99 3.39 1.33
C HIS A 61 6.22 3.87 2.56
N PHE A 62 6.81 3.69 3.74
CA PHE A 62 6.15 4.03 4.99
C PHE A 62 6.32 5.50 5.31
N VAL A 63 5.21 6.18 5.53
CA VAL A 63 5.18 7.58 5.96
C VAL A 63 4.68 7.59 7.39
N ARG A 64 5.45 8.19 8.27
CA ARG A 64 5.14 8.21 9.69
C ARG A 64 5.35 9.61 10.26
N ASP A 65 4.35 10.09 10.98
CA ASP A 65 4.43 11.33 11.73
C ASP A 65 4.67 10.99 13.20
N GLU A 66 5.53 11.75 13.84
CA GLU A 66 5.73 11.64 15.26
C GLU A 66 5.46 13.00 15.89
N VAL A 67 4.55 13.04 16.84
CA VAL A 67 4.12 14.27 17.48
C VAL A 67 4.41 14.19 18.96
N PHE A 68 5.16 15.16 19.47
CA PHE A 68 5.44 15.24 20.89
C PHE A 68 5.48 16.72 21.31
N ALA A 69 5.27 16.95 22.61
CA ALA A 69 5.22 18.31 23.14
C ALA A 69 6.60 18.98 23.06
N ALA A 70 6.57 20.26 22.71
CA ALA A 70 7.79 21.08 22.67
C ALA A 70 8.32 21.41 24.07
#